data_601a8d10073551edbb7d322bbf455ebf
#
_entry.id   601a8d10073551edbb7d322bbf455ebf
#
_cell.length_a   1.000
_cell.length_b   1.000
_cell.length_c   1.000
_cell.angle_alpha   90.00
_cell.angle_beta   90.00
_cell.angle_gamma   90.00
#
_symmetry.space_group_name_H-M   'P 1'
#
loop_
_entity.id
_entity.type
_entity.pdbx_description
1 polymer ?
#
loop_
_entity_poly.entity_id
_entity_poly.type
_entity_poly.pdbx_seq_one_letter_code
_entity_poly.pdbx_strand_id
1 'polypeptide(L)'
;MADLRANPDELLKAIKTEERGGYTGHLKIFFGYAAGVGKTYAMLKAAHAAKHRGIDVVVGYIERHSRPETMALLSSLEVLPPREVTHEGMAVPEFDLEGALKRKPQLILVDELAHTDAEDSRHVKRDQDIQELLRAGIDVYTTVNVQHIESRVDVVGKIIRT
;
A
#
# COMPACT_ATOMS: atom_id res chain seq x y z
N MET A 1 -3.95 -17.47 10.35
CA MET A 1 -3.77 -16.96 9.27
C MET A 1 -2.53 -17.06 8.82
N ALA A 2 -1.97 -17.52 9.22
CA ALA A 2 -0.88 -17.63 8.79
C ALA A 2 -0.65 -17.67 7.48
N ASP A 3 -1.58 -18.01 6.82
CA ASP A 3 -1.22 -18.34 5.60
C ASP A 3 -1.17 -17.35 4.63
N LEU A 4 -1.81 -16.20 4.84
CA LEU A 4 -1.74 -15.14 3.89
C LEU A 4 -0.33 -14.70 3.66
N ARG A 5 0.51 -14.78 4.68
CA ARG A 5 1.86 -14.40 4.44
C ARG A 5 2.82 -15.47 4.81
N ALA A 6 2.32 -16.57 5.25
CA ALA A 6 3.19 -17.65 5.63
C ALA A 6 3.86 -18.27 4.45
N ASN A 7 3.31 -18.11 3.27
CA ASN A 7 3.88 -18.71 2.10
C ASN A 7 4.00 -17.68 1.00
N PRO A 8 5.06 -16.90 1.01
CA PRO A 8 5.24 -15.88 -0.02
C PRO A 8 5.34 -16.44 -1.43
N ASP A 9 5.86 -17.65 -1.57
CA ASP A 9 5.94 -18.22 -2.90
C ASP A 9 4.58 -18.56 -3.47
N GLU A 10 3.68 -19.02 -2.62
CA GLU A 10 2.34 -19.29 -3.05
C GLU A 10 1.60 -18.03 -3.39
N LEU A 11 1.82 -16.99 -2.62
CA LEU A 11 1.23 -15.70 -2.90
C LEU A 11 1.70 -15.18 -4.25
N LEU A 12 2.97 -15.28 -4.53
CA LEU A 12 3.51 -14.87 -5.81
C LEU A 12 2.92 -15.69 -6.94
N LYS A 13 2.75 -16.97 -6.76
CA LYS A 13 2.14 -17.80 -7.77
C LYS A 13 0.72 -17.38 -8.04
N ALA A 14 -0.03 -17.08 -6.99
CA ALA A 14 -1.41 -16.65 -7.15
C ALA A 14 -1.48 -15.36 -7.94
N ILE A 15 -0.59 -14.41 -7.65
CA ILE A 15 -0.56 -13.16 -8.35
C ILE A 15 -0.18 -13.38 -9.81
N LYS A 16 0.80 -14.22 -10.06
CA LYS A 16 1.20 -14.49 -11.42
C LYS A 16 0.13 -15.21 -12.22
N THR A 17 -0.62 -16.06 -11.56
CA THR A 17 -1.75 -16.70 -12.23
C THR A 17 -2.77 -15.65 -12.61
N GLU A 18 -2.99 -14.69 -11.74
CA GLU A 18 -3.88 -13.61 -12.04
C GLU A 18 -3.33 -12.71 -13.11
N GLU A 19 -2.09 -12.88 -13.46
CA GLU A 19 -1.55 -12.10 -14.50
C GLU A 19 -2.20 -12.30 -15.76
N ARG A 20 -2.78 -13.41 -15.97
CA ARG A 20 -3.64 -13.52 -17.08
C ARG A 20 -4.66 -12.46 -16.94
N GLY A 21 -4.90 -11.99 -15.70
CA GLY A 21 -5.73 -10.86 -15.44
C GLY A 21 -4.96 -9.57 -15.37
N GLY A 22 -3.67 -9.60 -15.55
CA GLY A 22 -2.92 -8.38 -15.69
C GLY A 22 -2.03 -7.91 -14.56
N TYR A 23 -1.86 -8.70 -13.50
CA TYR A 23 -0.98 -8.27 -12.42
C TYR A 23 0.46 -8.60 -12.75
N THR A 24 1.33 -7.59 -12.77
CA THR A 24 2.76 -7.80 -12.98
C THR A 24 3.60 -7.30 -11.81
N GLY A 25 3.05 -6.47 -10.94
CA GLY A 25 3.75 -6.05 -9.73
C GLY A 25 3.51 -7.03 -8.61
N HIS A 26 4.32 -6.90 -7.55
CA HIS A 26 4.22 -7.77 -6.38
C HIS A 26 3.74 -6.98 -5.17
N LEU A 27 2.88 -7.60 -4.36
CA LEU A 27 2.29 -6.96 -3.19
C LEU A 27 2.89 -7.55 -1.93
N LYS A 28 3.28 -6.69 -0.99
CA LYS A 28 3.69 -7.13 0.34
C LYS A 28 2.85 -6.40 1.36
N ILE A 29 2.23 -7.15 2.27
CA ILE A 29 1.35 -6.60 3.28
C ILE A 29 2.00 -6.74 4.65
N PHE A 30 2.05 -5.65 5.40
CA PHE A 30 2.57 -5.64 6.76
C PHE A 30 1.37 -5.63 7.70
N PHE A 31 1.26 -6.65 8.54
CA PHE A 31 0.12 -6.81 9.44
C PHE A 31 0.45 -6.31 10.84
N GLY A 32 -0.53 -5.75 11.51
CA GLY A 32 -0.37 -5.31 12.89
C GLY A 32 -1.70 -5.20 13.57
N TYR A 33 -1.67 -5.20 14.91
CA TYR A 33 -2.89 -5.13 15.68
C TYR A 33 -3.35 -3.71 15.93
N ALA A 34 -2.44 -2.80 16.07
CA ALA A 34 -2.79 -1.42 16.38
C ALA A 34 -2.43 -0.52 15.23
N ALA A 35 -3.28 0.47 15.00
CA ALA A 35 -3.06 1.39 13.92
C ALA A 35 -1.76 2.15 14.12
N GLY A 36 -0.99 2.26 13.06
CA GLY A 36 0.18 3.12 13.05
C GLY A 36 1.35 2.70 13.88
N VAL A 37 1.26 1.55 14.54
CA VAL A 37 2.33 1.14 15.43
C VAL A 37 3.01 -0.08 14.84
N GLY A 38 4.29 -0.04 14.71
CA GLY A 38 5.07 -1.19 14.28
C GLY A 38 4.95 -1.53 12.81
N LYS A 39 3.73 -1.67 12.30
CA LYS A 39 3.59 -2.08 10.92
C LYS A 39 4.07 -1.02 9.93
N THR A 40 3.74 0.24 10.18
CA THR A 40 4.21 1.32 9.31
C THR A 40 5.72 1.46 9.44
N TYR A 41 6.22 1.36 10.65
CA TYR A 41 7.65 1.42 10.88
C TYR A 41 8.37 0.28 10.14
N ALA A 42 7.84 -0.93 10.24
CA ALA A 42 8.44 -2.07 9.55
C ALA A 42 8.41 -1.90 8.04
N MET A 43 7.32 -1.37 7.52
CA MET A 43 7.20 -1.12 6.10
C MET A 43 8.25 -0.11 5.65
N LEU A 44 8.42 0.97 6.40
CA LEU A 44 9.41 1.99 6.04
C LEU A 44 10.84 1.46 6.15
N LYS A 45 11.11 0.62 7.14
CA LYS A 45 12.43 0.01 7.25
C LYS A 45 12.70 -0.89 6.03
N ALA A 46 11.70 -1.65 5.62
CA ALA A 46 11.86 -2.50 4.44
C ALA A 46 12.07 -1.66 3.19
N ALA A 47 11.43 -0.50 3.12
CA ALA A 47 11.59 0.40 2.00
C ALA A 47 13.01 0.96 1.93
N HIS A 48 13.59 1.28 3.09
CA HIS A 48 14.98 1.74 3.14
C HIS A 48 15.92 0.66 2.64
N ALA A 49 15.65 -0.59 3.03
CA ALA A 49 16.49 -1.70 2.56
C ALA A 49 16.38 -1.84 1.04
N ALA A 50 15.18 -1.67 0.50
CA ALA A 50 14.98 -1.74 -0.94
C ALA A 50 15.74 -0.61 -1.64
N LYS A 51 15.67 0.59 -1.09
CA LYS A 51 16.37 1.72 -1.67
C LYS A 51 17.88 1.49 -1.66
N HIS A 52 18.38 0.89 -0.61
CA HIS A 52 19.79 0.57 -0.52
C HIS A 52 20.22 -0.41 -1.61
N ARG A 53 19.31 -1.23 -2.08
CA ARG A 53 19.61 -2.15 -3.18
C ARG A 53 19.43 -1.50 -4.55
N GLY A 54 19.20 -0.21 -4.58
CA GLY A 54 19.07 0.50 -5.85
C GLY A 54 17.67 0.52 -6.43
N ILE A 55 16.66 0.14 -5.66
CA ILE A 55 15.30 0.13 -6.15
C ILE A 55 14.72 1.55 -6.05
N ASP A 56 13.98 1.95 -7.07
CA ASP A 56 13.35 3.26 -7.12
C ASP A 56 12.10 3.22 -6.25
N VAL A 57 12.18 3.78 -5.04
CA VAL A 57 11.13 3.70 -4.03
C VAL A 57 10.48 5.06 -3.83
N VAL A 58 9.15 5.08 -3.82
CA VAL A 58 8.41 6.30 -3.55
C VAL A 58 7.38 6.02 -2.47
N VAL A 59 7.21 6.96 -1.55
CA VAL A 59 6.16 6.88 -0.54
C VAL A 59 4.92 7.52 -1.13
N GLY A 60 3.88 6.72 -1.36
CA GLY A 60 2.64 7.23 -1.93
C GLY A 60 1.71 7.81 -0.88
N TYR A 61 1.61 7.16 0.25
CA TYR A 61 0.75 7.63 1.33
C TYR A 61 1.15 6.99 2.65
N ILE A 62 1.26 7.79 3.70
CA ILE A 62 1.53 7.32 5.05
C ILE A 62 0.55 7.99 5.98
N GLU A 63 0.04 7.25 6.95
CA GLU A 63 -0.91 7.77 7.92
C GLU A 63 -0.34 8.94 8.70
N ARG A 64 -1.19 9.93 8.92
CA ARG A 64 -0.76 11.17 9.55
C ARG A 64 -0.34 11.03 11.01
N HIS A 65 -0.86 10.04 11.68
CA HIS A 65 -0.62 9.90 13.13
C HIS A 65 0.54 8.98 13.47
N SER A 66 1.47 8.85 12.56
CA SER A 66 2.64 8.02 12.80
C SER A 66 3.51 8.63 13.87
N ARG A 67 4.25 7.79 14.57
CA ARG A 67 5.13 8.26 15.64
C ARG A 67 6.33 9.00 15.07
N PRO A 68 6.97 9.84 15.90
CA PRO A 68 8.13 10.60 15.42
C PRO A 68 9.24 9.74 14.84
N GLU A 69 9.52 8.59 15.45
CA GLU A 69 10.57 7.71 14.92
C GLU A 69 10.18 7.18 13.54
N THR A 70 8.90 6.96 13.32
CA THR A 70 8.41 6.52 12.02
C THR A 70 8.53 7.66 11.01
N MET A 71 8.15 8.85 11.43
CA MET A 71 8.22 10.01 10.55
C MET A 71 9.66 10.33 10.18
N ALA A 72 10.60 10.07 11.08
CA ALA A 72 12.00 10.30 10.78
C ALA A 72 12.49 9.44 9.62
N LEU A 73 11.91 8.28 9.44
CA LEU A 73 12.30 7.41 8.33
C LEU A 73 11.86 7.97 6.98
N LEU A 74 10.87 8.86 6.98
CA LEU A 74 10.41 9.45 5.71
C LEU A 74 11.41 10.44 5.14
N SER A 75 12.26 11.02 5.98
CA SER A 75 13.09 12.14 5.54
C SER A 75 14.07 11.77 4.44
N SER A 76 14.42 10.50 4.32
CA SER A 76 15.36 10.09 3.28
C SER A 76 14.68 9.36 2.13
N LEU A 77 13.36 9.36 2.08
CA LEU A 77 12.63 8.73 0.98
C LEU A 77 11.89 9.80 0.19
N GLU A 78 11.74 9.55 -1.09
CA GLU A 78 10.94 10.45 -1.93
C GLU A 78 9.47 10.26 -1.58
N VAL A 79 8.74 11.34 -1.33
CA VAL A 79 7.33 11.29 -0.97
C VAL A 79 6.52 11.95 -2.07
N LEU A 80 5.53 11.22 -2.57
CA LEU A 80 4.63 11.78 -3.56
C LEU A 80 3.63 12.70 -2.86
N PRO A 81 3.43 13.92 -3.32
CA PRO A 81 2.47 14.81 -2.67
C PRO A 81 1.06 14.21 -2.74
N PRO A 82 0.30 14.25 -1.67
CA PRO A 82 -1.06 13.74 -1.71
C PRO A 82 -1.98 14.70 -2.45
N ARG A 83 -3.13 14.19 -2.87
CA ARG A 83 -4.20 15.04 -3.36
C ARG A 83 -4.89 15.68 -2.17
N GLU A 84 -5.29 16.95 -2.31
CA GLU A 84 -6.10 17.57 -1.29
C GLU A 84 -7.54 17.48 -1.74
N VAL A 85 -8.39 16.88 -0.92
CA VAL A 85 -9.82 16.79 -1.22
C VAL A 85 -10.59 17.41 -0.08
N THR A 86 -11.79 17.90 -0.38
CA THR A 86 -12.64 18.46 0.65
C THR A 86 -13.63 17.42 1.10
N HIS A 87 -13.68 17.18 2.41
CA HIS A 87 -14.62 16.24 2.98
C HIS A 87 -15.27 16.92 4.18
N GLU A 88 -16.57 17.10 4.11
CA GLU A 88 -17.32 17.76 5.18
C GLU A 88 -16.72 19.12 5.52
N GLY A 89 -16.38 19.87 4.51
CA GLY A 89 -15.86 21.22 4.71
C GLY A 89 -14.40 21.31 5.10
N MET A 90 -13.70 20.21 5.20
CA MET A 90 -12.30 20.21 5.61
C MET A 90 -11.44 19.62 4.52
N ALA A 91 -10.26 20.22 4.34
CA ALA A 91 -9.30 19.67 3.39
C ALA A 91 -8.60 18.47 4.03
N VAL A 92 -8.61 17.34 3.35
CA VAL A 92 -7.94 16.15 3.85
C VAL A 92 -7.03 15.60 2.75
N PRO A 93 -5.90 15.01 3.12
CA PRO A 93 -5.01 14.44 2.11
C PRO A 93 -5.53 13.08 1.66
N GLU A 94 -5.34 12.78 0.40
CA GLU A 94 -5.72 11.49 -0.15
C GLU A 94 -4.61 11.03 -1.08
N PHE A 95 -4.44 9.72 -1.20
CA PHE A 95 -3.42 9.15 -2.07
C PHE A 95 -3.70 9.58 -3.53
N ASP A 96 -2.65 10.01 -4.20
CA ASP A 96 -2.76 10.47 -5.59
C ASP A 96 -2.40 9.33 -6.52
N LEU A 97 -3.38 8.52 -6.88
CA LEU A 97 -3.15 7.36 -7.73
C LEU A 97 -2.62 7.78 -9.11
N GLU A 98 -3.19 8.83 -9.67
CA GLU A 98 -2.76 9.24 -11.00
C GLU A 98 -1.35 9.75 -11.00
N GLY A 99 -0.98 10.49 -9.96
CA GLY A 99 0.40 10.94 -9.82
C GLY A 99 1.36 9.78 -9.66
N ALA A 100 0.93 8.75 -8.94
CA ALA A 100 1.75 7.55 -8.75
C ALA A 100 1.95 6.81 -10.06
N LEU A 101 0.90 6.67 -10.85
CA LEU A 101 1.00 5.99 -12.14
C LEU A 101 1.90 6.78 -13.09
N LYS A 102 1.84 8.09 -13.03
CA LYS A 102 2.70 8.91 -13.84
C LYS A 102 4.15 8.81 -13.44
N ARG A 103 4.41 8.82 -12.14
CA ARG A 103 5.78 8.74 -11.63
C ARG A 103 6.39 7.38 -11.91
N LYS A 104 5.56 6.35 -11.88
CA LYS A 104 5.92 4.96 -12.19
C LYS A 104 7.17 4.50 -11.45
N PRO A 105 7.16 4.46 -10.14
CA PRO A 105 8.29 3.93 -9.38
C PRO A 105 8.36 2.43 -9.50
N GLN A 106 9.48 1.84 -9.08
CA GLN A 106 9.57 0.39 -9.01
C GLN A 106 8.80 -0.14 -7.81
N LEU A 107 8.81 0.62 -6.71
CA LEU A 107 8.13 0.25 -5.48
C LEU A 107 7.44 1.46 -4.90
N ILE A 108 6.19 1.32 -4.52
CA ILE A 108 5.47 2.41 -3.87
C ILE A 108 4.89 1.91 -2.55
N LEU A 109 4.88 2.79 -1.55
CA LEU A 109 4.32 2.48 -0.24
C LEU A 109 2.98 3.17 -0.12
N VAL A 110 1.94 2.41 0.20
CA VAL A 110 0.59 2.95 0.35
C VAL A 110 0.00 2.36 1.63
N ASP A 111 -0.04 3.18 2.67
CA ASP A 111 -0.51 2.74 3.99
C ASP A 111 -2.01 2.46 3.97
N GLU A 112 -2.47 1.59 4.86
CA GLU A 112 -3.91 1.34 5.08
C GLU A 112 -4.66 0.78 3.90
N LEU A 113 -4.45 -0.49 3.63
CA LEU A 113 -5.15 -1.19 2.55
C LEU A 113 -6.66 -1.09 2.67
N ALA A 114 -7.19 -1.05 3.89
CA ALA A 114 -8.62 -1.08 4.12
C ALA A 114 -9.31 0.28 4.00
N HIS A 115 -8.59 1.29 3.59
CA HIS A 115 -9.14 2.65 3.50
C HIS A 115 -10.21 2.76 2.41
N THR A 116 -11.23 3.57 2.68
CA THR A 116 -12.22 3.92 1.66
C THR A 116 -11.82 5.30 1.11
N ASP A 117 -11.68 5.37 -0.20
CA ASP A 117 -11.19 6.57 -0.85
C ASP A 117 -12.22 7.70 -0.80
N ALA A 118 -11.75 8.91 -0.99
CA ALA A 118 -12.63 10.08 -1.01
C ALA A 118 -13.59 9.98 -2.20
N GLU A 119 -14.70 10.73 -2.10
CA GLU A 119 -15.79 10.56 -3.04
C GLU A 119 -15.44 10.82 -4.48
N ASP A 120 -14.56 11.74 -4.75
CA ASP A 120 -14.20 12.05 -6.14
C ASP A 120 -12.98 11.28 -6.61
N SER A 121 -12.63 10.21 -5.92
CA SER A 121 -11.50 9.39 -6.32
C SER A 121 -11.88 8.46 -7.46
N ARG A 122 -10.86 8.04 -8.22
CA ARG A 122 -11.03 7.13 -9.33
C ARG A 122 -11.66 5.81 -8.91
N HIS A 123 -11.31 5.33 -7.72
CA HIS A 123 -11.86 4.10 -7.17
C HIS A 123 -12.49 4.36 -5.83
N VAL A 124 -13.39 3.48 -5.40
CA VAL A 124 -14.05 3.62 -4.13
C VAL A 124 -13.16 3.17 -2.97
N LYS A 125 -12.34 2.17 -3.20
CA LYS A 125 -11.53 1.59 -2.13
C LYS A 125 -10.07 1.56 -2.52
N ARG A 126 -9.22 1.71 -1.51
CA ARG A 126 -7.76 1.74 -1.74
C ARG A 126 -7.24 0.44 -2.33
N ASP A 127 -7.86 -0.69 -2.00
CA ASP A 127 -7.40 -1.94 -2.59
C ASP A 127 -7.53 -1.91 -4.11
N GLN A 128 -8.52 -1.19 -4.63
CA GLN A 128 -8.66 -1.04 -6.07
C GLN A 128 -7.55 -0.19 -6.66
N ASP A 129 -7.13 0.84 -5.93
CA ASP A 129 -5.97 1.63 -6.33
C ASP A 129 -4.73 0.76 -6.40
N ILE A 130 -4.55 -0.07 -5.39
CA ILE A 130 -3.38 -0.94 -5.31
C ILE A 130 -3.40 -1.95 -6.45
N GLN A 131 -4.57 -2.50 -6.76
CA GLN A 131 -4.68 -3.42 -7.88
C GLN A 131 -4.25 -2.76 -9.19
N GLU A 132 -4.63 -1.51 -9.38
CA GLU A 132 -4.25 -0.80 -10.60
C GLU A 132 -2.74 -0.56 -10.64
N LEU A 133 -2.13 -0.24 -9.51
CA LEU A 133 -0.68 -0.09 -9.45
C LEU A 133 0.02 -1.40 -9.81
N LEU A 134 -0.47 -2.50 -9.29
CA LEU A 134 0.12 -3.81 -9.58
C LEU A 134 -0.01 -4.15 -11.06
N ARG A 135 -1.15 -3.85 -11.65
CA ARG A 135 -1.33 -4.10 -13.08
C ARG A 135 -0.41 -3.25 -13.93
N ALA A 136 -0.02 -2.10 -13.42
CA ALA A 136 0.92 -1.24 -14.13
C ALA A 136 2.37 -1.68 -13.96
N GLY A 137 2.59 -2.77 -13.22
CA GLY A 137 3.95 -3.28 -13.03
C GLY A 137 4.68 -2.69 -11.87
N ILE A 138 3.97 -2.02 -10.95
CA ILE A 138 4.59 -1.36 -9.81
C ILE A 138 4.41 -2.26 -8.60
N ASP A 139 5.51 -2.51 -7.87
CA ASP A 139 5.42 -3.27 -6.63
C ASP A 139 4.84 -2.38 -5.54
N VAL A 140 4.08 -2.96 -4.64
CA VAL A 140 3.40 -2.19 -3.59
C VAL A 140 3.65 -2.80 -2.23
N TYR A 141 4.02 -1.95 -1.27
CA TYR A 141 4.01 -2.31 0.15
C TYR A 141 2.82 -1.59 0.78
N THR A 142 2.04 -2.31 1.59
CA THR A 142 0.90 -1.70 2.27
C THR A 142 0.78 -2.29 3.67
N THR A 143 -0.16 -1.78 4.45
CA THR A 143 -0.37 -2.24 5.82
C THR A 143 -1.83 -2.58 6.02
N VAL A 144 -2.10 -3.48 6.96
CA VAL A 144 -3.46 -3.84 7.34
C VAL A 144 -3.50 -4.07 8.84
N ASN A 145 -4.48 -3.49 9.51
CA ASN A 145 -4.74 -3.82 10.91
C ASN A 145 -5.43 -5.17 10.97
N VAL A 146 -5.02 -6.01 11.89
CA VAL A 146 -5.61 -7.33 12.02
C VAL A 146 -7.12 -7.24 12.25
N GLN A 147 -7.55 -6.26 13.02
CA GLN A 147 -8.97 -6.11 13.29
C GLN A 147 -9.77 -5.76 12.04
N HIS A 148 -9.11 -5.25 11.01
CA HIS A 148 -9.81 -4.95 9.76
C HIS A 148 -9.89 -6.18 8.85
N ILE A 149 -9.09 -7.19 9.09
CA ILE A 149 -9.10 -8.38 8.26
C ILE A 149 -10.44 -9.07 8.33
N GLU A 150 -11.03 -9.14 9.52
CA GLU A 150 -12.31 -9.82 9.68
C GLU A 150 -13.41 -9.19 8.88
N SER A 151 -13.41 -7.88 8.77
CA SER A 151 -14.44 -7.21 8.01
C SER A 151 -14.05 -6.99 6.56
N ARG A 152 -12.81 -7.29 6.19
CA ARG A 152 -12.33 -7.04 4.84
C ARG A 152 -11.69 -8.27 4.22
N VAL A 153 -12.14 -9.43 4.64
CA VAL A 153 -11.61 -10.68 4.14
C VAL A 153 -11.72 -10.77 2.62
N ASP A 154 -12.86 -10.35 2.07
CA ASP A 154 -13.03 -10.41 0.63
C ASP A 154 -12.03 -9.54 -0.12
N VAL A 155 -11.73 -8.37 0.44
CA VAL A 155 -10.78 -7.46 -0.18
C VAL A 155 -9.40 -8.10 -0.21
N VAL A 156 -8.96 -8.62 0.93
CA VAL A 156 -7.65 -9.25 1.02
C VAL A 156 -7.60 -10.45 0.10
N GLY A 157 -8.63 -11.27 0.12
CA GLY A 157 -8.68 -12.44 -0.75
C GLY A 157 -8.66 -12.09 -2.21
N LYS A 158 -9.32 -10.98 -2.58
CA LYS A 158 -9.35 -10.55 -3.96
C LYS A 158 -7.95 -10.15 -4.44
N ILE A 159 -7.18 -9.47 -3.61
CA ILE A 159 -5.84 -9.04 -3.99
C ILE A 159 -4.87 -10.19 -3.98
N ILE A 160 -4.95 -11.03 -2.97
CA ILE A 160 -4.01 -12.13 -2.78
C ILE A 160 -4.42 -13.35 -3.56
N ARG A 161 -5.67 -13.49 -3.84
CA ARG A 161 -6.20 -14.64 -4.55
C ARG A 161 -6.02 -15.93 -3.83
N THR A 162 -6.28 -15.95 -2.61
CA THR A 162 -6.20 -17.20 -1.88
C THR A 162 -7.54 -17.79 -1.54
#